data_d1145195239d0d977552489916407ad4
#
_entry.id   d1145195239d0d977552489916407ad4
#
_cell.length_a   1.000
_cell.length_b   1.000
_cell.length_c   1.000
_cell.angle_alpha   90.00
_cell.angle_beta   90.00
_cell.angle_gamma   90.00
#
_symmetry.space_group_name_H-M   'P 1'
#
loop_
_entity.id
_entity.type
_entity.pdbx_description
1 polymer ?
#
loop_
_entity_poly.entity_id
_entity_poly.type
_entity_poly.pdbx_seq_one_letter_code
_entity_poly.pdbx_strand_id
1 'polypeptide(L)'
;MKNLSRRDFLRLSGAAVFAVGMTGALSGCDSSHVVTTSKIIDFNEESRTSIGTIKFTKCYRVFHEADTVNKKPAQWFVACYAEITAAKGYTLELDKDSLWIEVDGKKPERMSIGLADSVLGGGTKVTVGEKKVTVILDTNVIGGSDAGPQKLMGVLNYKGVNVKTKVQDLKNLTLT
;
A
#
# COMPACT_ATOMS: atom_id res chain seq x y z
N MET A 1 -25.62 26.67 -36.87
CA MET A 1 -25.22 25.82 -35.72
C MET A 1 -25.71 24.42 -36.01
N LYS A 2 -24.80 23.45 -36.17
CA LYS A 2 -25.17 22.05 -36.41
C LYS A 2 -25.48 21.38 -35.10
N ASN A 3 -26.71 20.87 -34.94
CA ASN A 3 -27.14 20.13 -33.77
C ASN A 3 -26.41 18.76 -33.77
N LEU A 4 -25.56 18.56 -32.78
CA LEU A 4 -24.92 17.27 -32.52
C LEU A 4 -25.98 16.26 -32.02
N SER A 5 -26.06 15.12 -32.70
CA SER A 5 -26.99 14.07 -32.34
C SER A 5 -26.54 13.36 -31.04
N ARG A 6 -27.49 12.79 -30.29
CA ARG A 6 -27.17 12.01 -29.08
C ARG A 6 -26.19 10.85 -29.32
N ARG A 7 -26.13 10.35 -30.55
CA ARG A 7 -25.16 9.31 -30.95
C ARG A 7 -23.74 9.84 -31.11
N ASP A 8 -23.57 11.09 -31.50
CA ASP A 8 -22.24 11.73 -31.65
C ASP A 8 -21.66 12.07 -30.27
N PHE A 9 -22.51 12.42 -29.32
CA PHE A 9 -22.11 12.63 -27.92
C PHE A 9 -21.60 11.34 -27.27
N LEU A 10 -22.26 10.21 -27.49
CA LEU A 10 -21.85 8.91 -26.94
C LEU A 10 -20.58 8.33 -27.60
N ARG A 11 -20.28 8.71 -28.84
CA ARG A 11 -19.01 8.35 -29.50
C ARG A 11 -17.83 9.19 -29.02
N LEU A 12 -18.05 10.43 -28.64
CA LEU A 12 -17.03 11.30 -28.04
C LEU A 12 -16.74 10.96 -26.57
N SER A 13 -17.70 10.46 -25.83
CA SER A 13 -17.52 10.07 -24.42
C SER A 13 -16.85 8.71 -24.22
N GLY A 14 -16.75 7.89 -25.29
CA GLY A 14 -16.12 6.56 -25.21
C GLY A 14 -14.61 6.50 -25.41
N ALA A 15 -13.94 7.60 -25.72
CA ALA A 15 -12.52 7.62 -26.07
C ALA A 15 -11.61 8.48 -25.17
N ALA A 16 -12.08 8.94 -24.02
CA ALA A 16 -11.33 9.84 -23.16
C ALA A 16 -11.25 9.40 -21.70
N VAL A 17 -10.77 8.19 -21.47
CA VAL A 17 -10.46 7.70 -20.09
C VAL A 17 -9.00 7.24 -20.01
N PHE A 18 -8.08 7.94 -20.64
CA PHE A 18 -6.65 7.77 -20.35
C PHE A 18 -5.95 9.12 -20.45
N ALA A 19 -5.24 9.45 -19.39
CA ALA A 19 -4.36 10.60 -19.23
C ALA A 19 -5.07 11.92 -18.89
N VAL A 20 -5.27 12.17 -17.61
CA VAL A 20 -5.22 13.54 -17.11
C VAL A 20 -4.37 13.59 -15.86
N GLY A 21 -3.10 13.92 -16.05
CA GLY A 21 -2.38 14.72 -15.09
C GLY A 21 -2.99 16.10 -15.14
N MET A 22 -3.82 16.48 -14.19
CA MET A 22 -4.30 17.85 -14.07
C MET A 22 -3.81 18.46 -12.77
N THR A 23 -2.79 19.28 -12.91
CA THR A 23 -2.58 20.47 -12.08
C THR A 23 -3.72 21.44 -12.40
N GLY A 24 -4.62 21.64 -11.46
CA GLY A 24 -5.68 22.61 -11.57
C GLY A 24 -6.15 23.02 -10.19
N ALA A 25 -5.67 24.18 -9.72
CA ALA A 25 -6.25 24.85 -8.58
C ALA A 25 -7.68 25.29 -8.93
N LEU A 26 -8.66 24.73 -8.23
CA LEU A 26 -10.00 25.30 -8.15
C LEU A 26 -10.32 25.55 -6.68
N SER A 27 -10.21 26.81 -6.32
CA SER A 27 -10.81 27.35 -5.11
C SER A 27 -12.32 27.46 -5.32
N GLY A 28 -13.10 26.92 -4.39
CA GLY A 28 -14.48 27.33 -4.19
C GLY A 28 -15.53 26.26 -4.43
N CYS A 29 -16.27 26.02 -3.36
CA CYS A 29 -17.57 25.39 -3.18
C CYS A 29 -17.58 23.97 -2.64
N ASP A 30 -17.97 23.96 -1.41
CA ASP A 30 -18.44 22.92 -0.54
C ASP A 30 -19.39 21.94 -1.25
N SER A 31 -18.88 20.79 -1.58
CA SER A 31 -19.62 19.54 -1.69
C SER A 31 -18.61 18.40 -1.70
N SER A 32 -18.65 17.60 -0.66
CA SER A 32 -17.75 16.46 -0.41
C SER A 32 -17.92 15.35 -1.46
N HIS A 33 -17.50 15.59 -2.68
CA HIS A 33 -17.24 14.53 -3.64
C HIS A 33 -15.91 13.90 -3.26
N VAL A 34 -15.97 12.78 -2.51
CA VAL A 34 -14.82 11.91 -2.30
C VAL A 34 -14.42 11.38 -3.68
N VAL A 35 -13.42 12.00 -4.29
CA VAL A 35 -12.83 11.49 -5.53
C VAL A 35 -12.09 10.21 -5.16
N THR A 36 -12.70 9.06 -5.42
CA THR A 36 -12.06 7.76 -5.22
C THR A 36 -10.98 7.60 -6.28
N THR A 37 -9.73 7.65 -5.88
CA THR A 37 -8.60 7.37 -6.75
C THR A 37 -8.17 5.92 -6.54
N SER A 38 -8.30 5.08 -7.57
CA SER A 38 -7.76 3.72 -7.57
C SER A 38 -6.59 3.63 -8.54
N LYS A 39 -5.43 3.15 -8.07
CA LYS A 39 -4.22 3.03 -8.88
C LYS A 39 -3.48 1.72 -8.57
N ILE A 40 -2.95 1.08 -9.61
CA ILE A 40 -2.01 -0.04 -9.52
C ILE A 40 -0.64 0.47 -9.94
N ILE A 41 0.36 0.25 -9.10
CA ILE A 41 1.74 0.73 -9.30
C ILE A 41 2.74 -0.43 -9.26
N ASP A 42 3.90 -0.22 -9.83
CA ASP A 42 5.03 -1.12 -9.65
C ASP A 42 5.70 -0.92 -8.28
N PHE A 43 6.40 -1.94 -7.77
CA PHE A 43 7.30 -1.75 -6.64
C PHE A 43 8.40 -0.75 -7.03
N ASN A 44 8.77 0.11 -6.09
CA ASN A 44 9.65 1.26 -6.30
C ASN A 44 9.07 2.39 -7.15
N GLU A 45 7.83 2.30 -7.61
CA GLU A 45 7.12 3.41 -8.23
C GLU A 45 6.47 4.30 -7.15
N GLU A 46 6.69 5.61 -7.23
CA GLU A 46 6.02 6.58 -6.36
C GLU A 46 4.62 6.89 -6.90
N SER A 47 3.61 6.70 -6.08
CA SER A 47 2.25 7.14 -6.37
C SER A 47 1.94 8.44 -5.65
N ARG A 48 1.58 9.48 -6.41
CA ARG A 48 1.07 10.74 -5.88
C ARG A 48 -0.44 10.69 -5.83
N THR A 49 -0.99 11.07 -4.70
CA THR A 49 -2.43 11.05 -4.40
C THR A 49 -2.84 12.36 -3.74
N SER A 50 -4.14 12.57 -3.54
CA SER A 50 -4.67 13.75 -2.84
C SER A 50 -4.24 13.81 -1.36
N ILE A 51 -3.89 12.68 -0.75
CA ILE A 51 -3.48 12.62 0.67
C ILE A 51 -1.96 12.64 0.87
N GLY A 52 -1.18 12.55 -0.22
CA GLY A 52 0.28 12.51 -0.15
C GLY A 52 0.90 11.55 -1.15
N THR A 53 2.11 11.10 -0.87
CA THR A 53 2.85 10.14 -1.70
C THR A 53 3.04 8.82 -0.97
N ILE A 54 3.01 7.73 -1.73
CA ILE A 54 3.37 6.39 -1.26
C ILE A 54 4.23 5.67 -2.27
N LYS A 55 5.21 4.92 -1.79
CA LYS A 55 6.09 4.08 -2.56
C LYS A 55 6.43 2.82 -1.77
N PHE A 56 6.02 1.66 -2.26
CA PHE A 56 6.45 0.37 -1.69
C PHE A 56 7.85 0.02 -2.24
N THR A 57 8.82 -0.23 -1.35
CA THR A 57 10.23 -0.28 -1.75
C THR A 57 10.86 -1.66 -1.69
N LYS A 58 10.66 -2.39 -0.61
CA LYS A 58 11.29 -3.69 -0.36
C LYS A 58 10.28 -4.67 0.19
N CYS A 59 10.38 -5.92 -0.24
CA CYS A 59 9.68 -7.02 0.40
C CYS A 59 10.61 -8.23 0.50
N TYR A 60 10.51 -8.98 1.59
CA TYR A 60 11.30 -10.17 1.83
C TYR A 60 10.60 -11.13 2.79
N ARG A 61 11.14 -12.31 2.88
CA ARG A 61 10.74 -13.32 3.87
C ARG A 61 11.98 -13.90 4.55
N VAL A 62 11.83 -14.30 5.80
CA VAL A 62 12.86 -14.99 6.59
C VAL A 62 12.21 -16.19 7.26
N PHE A 63 12.82 -17.35 7.14
CA PHE A 63 12.36 -18.54 7.83
C PHE A 63 12.93 -18.58 9.25
N HIS A 64 12.08 -18.86 10.21
CA HIS A 64 12.44 -19.14 11.59
C HIS A 64 12.05 -20.59 11.91
N GLU A 65 13.03 -21.39 12.28
CA GLU A 65 12.79 -22.76 12.74
C GLU A 65 11.94 -22.77 14.01
N ALA A 66 11.33 -23.92 14.29
CA ALA A 66 10.58 -24.10 15.51
C ALA A 66 11.48 -23.95 16.75
N ASP A 67 11.08 -23.10 17.67
CA ASP A 67 11.72 -22.95 18.95
C ASP A 67 11.02 -23.86 19.97
N THR A 68 11.62 -25.03 20.22
CA THR A 68 11.06 -26.03 21.15
C THR A 68 11.09 -25.57 22.60
N VAL A 69 12.02 -24.70 22.97
CA VAL A 69 12.15 -24.15 24.35
C VAL A 69 11.00 -23.21 24.64
N ASN A 70 10.73 -22.28 23.73
CA ASN A 70 9.66 -21.28 23.89
C ASN A 70 8.33 -21.72 23.26
N LYS A 71 8.24 -22.98 22.79
CA LYS A 71 7.04 -23.54 22.16
C LYS A 71 6.51 -22.72 20.96
N LYS A 72 7.42 -22.09 20.20
CA LYS A 72 7.06 -21.36 18.98
C LYS A 72 7.10 -22.30 17.79
N PRO A 73 6.06 -22.33 16.95
CA PRO A 73 6.08 -23.12 15.72
C PRO A 73 7.07 -22.54 14.72
N ALA A 74 7.51 -23.37 13.77
CA ALA A 74 8.24 -22.90 12.60
C ALA A 74 7.36 -21.92 11.82
N GLN A 75 7.93 -20.81 11.39
CA GLN A 75 7.19 -19.74 10.75
C GLN A 75 8.05 -18.90 9.79
N TRP A 76 7.39 -18.30 8.84
CA TRP A 76 7.98 -17.29 7.97
C TRP A 76 7.66 -15.90 8.50
N PHE A 77 8.66 -15.09 8.73
CA PHE A 77 8.50 -13.65 8.88
C PHE A 77 8.48 -13.03 7.48
N VAL A 78 7.43 -12.26 7.20
CA VAL A 78 7.23 -11.57 5.91
C VAL A 78 7.16 -10.09 6.19
N ALA A 79 7.93 -9.29 5.47
CA ALA A 79 7.92 -7.85 5.64
C ALA A 79 7.91 -7.11 4.31
N CYS A 80 7.32 -5.91 4.34
CA CYS A 80 7.30 -4.96 3.26
C CYS A 80 7.55 -3.55 3.81
N TYR A 81 8.36 -2.76 3.11
CA TYR A 81 8.63 -1.37 3.44
C TYR A 81 7.86 -0.44 2.50
N ALA A 82 7.32 0.64 3.07
CA ALA A 82 6.68 1.70 2.32
C ALA A 82 7.23 3.07 2.76
N GLU A 83 7.69 3.87 1.81
CA GLU A 83 8.00 5.28 2.02
C GLU A 83 6.71 6.08 1.84
N ILE A 84 6.35 6.89 2.84
CA ILE A 84 5.10 7.64 2.84
C ILE A 84 5.38 9.08 3.28
N THR A 85 4.70 10.02 2.61
CA THR A 85 4.71 11.44 2.95
C THR A 85 3.27 11.96 2.87
N ALA A 86 2.77 12.60 3.90
CA ALA A 86 1.46 13.24 3.82
C ALA A 86 1.51 14.50 2.94
N ALA A 87 0.40 14.84 2.30
CA ALA A 87 0.26 16.11 1.60
C ALA A 87 0.36 17.28 2.59
N LYS A 88 0.72 18.46 2.09
CA LYS A 88 0.84 19.67 2.92
C LYS A 88 -0.45 19.96 3.69
N GLY A 89 -0.31 20.17 5.00
CA GLY A 89 -1.43 20.39 5.90
C GLY A 89 -2.20 19.12 6.31
N TYR A 90 -1.72 17.93 5.90
CA TYR A 90 -2.34 16.65 6.25
C TYR A 90 -1.50 15.88 7.28
N THR A 91 -2.21 15.11 8.08
CA THR A 91 -1.63 14.05 8.91
C THR A 91 -2.40 12.75 8.62
N LEU A 92 -1.67 11.69 8.29
CA LEU A 92 -2.25 10.38 8.02
C LEU A 92 -2.10 9.51 9.25
N GLU A 93 -3.20 8.97 9.72
CA GLU A 93 -3.21 7.95 10.76
C GLU A 93 -3.50 6.61 10.10
N LEU A 94 -2.45 5.83 9.91
CA LEU A 94 -2.50 4.57 9.17
C LEU A 94 -2.43 3.39 10.14
N ASP A 95 -3.35 2.46 9.97
CA ASP A 95 -3.45 1.20 10.69
C ASP A 95 -3.50 0.01 9.71
N LYS A 96 -3.64 -1.18 10.22
CA LYS A 96 -3.75 -2.41 9.42
C LYS A 96 -4.96 -2.45 8.47
N ASP A 97 -5.96 -1.59 8.66
CA ASP A 97 -7.15 -1.54 7.81
C ASP A 97 -7.03 -0.49 6.72
N SER A 98 -6.11 0.43 6.86
CA SER A 98 -5.80 1.49 5.89
C SER A 98 -4.52 1.23 5.09
N LEU A 99 -3.53 0.53 5.67
CA LEU A 99 -2.27 0.17 5.02
C LEU A 99 -1.89 -1.25 5.40
N TRP A 100 -1.84 -2.17 4.41
CA TRP A 100 -1.55 -3.58 4.66
C TRP A 100 -0.79 -4.24 3.52
N ILE A 101 -0.40 -5.47 3.76
CA ILE A 101 0.13 -6.38 2.74
C ILE A 101 -0.84 -7.53 2.50
N GLU A 102 -0.90 -8.02 1.28
CA GLU A 102 -1.51 -9.30 0.94
C GLU A 102 -0.39 -10.29 0.65
N VAL A 103 -0.43 -11.45 1.31
CA VAL A 103 0.54 -12.53 1.15
C VAL A 103 -0.18 -13.70 0.49
N ASP A 104 0.33 -14.15 -0.67
CA ASP A 104 -0.30 -15.17 -1.51
C ASP A 104 -1.79 -14.88 -1.78
N GLY A 105 -2.11 -13.59 -2.02
CA GLY A 105 -3.45 -13.11 -2.35
C GLY A 105 -4.40 -12.98 -1.16
N LYS A 106 -3.92 -13.08 0.07
CA LYS A 106 -4.73 -12.94 1.28
C LYS A 106 -4.16 -11.88 2.22
N LYS A 107 -5.04 -11.05 2.80
CA LYS A 107 -4.68 -10.17 3.90
C LYS A 107 -4.45 -11.02 5.16
N PRO A 108 -3.28 -10.92 5.82
CA PRO A 108 -3.03 -11.66 7.05
C PRO A 108 -3.95 -11.21 8.18
N GLU A 109 -4.41 -12.15 9.00
CA GLU A 109 -5.23 -11.82 10.19
C GLU A 109 -4.42 -11.03 11.22
N ARG A 110 -3.14 -11.38 11.37
CA ARG A 110 -2.21 -10.71 12.27
C ARG A 110 -1.13 -10.02 11.47
N MET A 111 -1.12 -8.71 11.55
CA MET A 111 -0.13 -7.87 10.88
C MET A 111 0.27 -6.74 11.83
N SER A 112 1.55 -6.40 11.82
CA SER A 112 2.09 -5.23 12.50
C SER A 112 2.33 -4.11 11.50
N ILE A 113 2.22 -2.88 11.98
CA ILE A 113 2.59 -1.66 11.25
C ILE A 113 3.42 -0.78 12.18
N GLY A 114 4.55 -0.29 11.73
CA GLY A 114 5.44 0.55 12.54
C GLY A 114 6.35 1.42 11.68
N LEU A 115 7.05 2.36 12.33
CA LEU A 115 8.12 3.11 11.68
C LEU A 115 9.39 2.25 11.64
N ALA A 116 10.07 2.20 10.50
CA ALA A 116 11.27 1.39 10.32
C ALA A 116 12.42 1.80 11.25
N ASP A 117 12.47 3.07 11.65
CA ASP A 117 13.48 3.61 12.56
C ASP A 117 13.11 3.40 14.05
N SER A 118 11.94 2.84 14.33
CA SER A 118 11.52 2.56 15.71
C SER A 118 12.10 1.24 16.18
N VAL A 119 12.87 1.28 17.26
CA VAL A 119 13.46 0.08 17.92
C VAL A 119 12.38 -0.85 18.49
N LEU A 120 11.19 -0.35 18.69
CA LEU A 120 10.03 -1.11 19.18
C LEU A 120 9.19 -1.57 17.99
N GLY A 121 9.53 -2.72 17.42
CA GLY A 121 8.74 -3.35 16.36
C GLY A 121 7.31 -3.63 16.82
N GLY A 122 6.37 -3.60 15.87
CA GLY A 122 5.04 -4.17 16.05
C GLY A 122 4.00 -3.25 16.67
N GLY A 123 3.83 -2.05 16.12
CA GLY A 123 2.66 -1.22 16.42
C GLY A 123 1.40 -1.68 15.67
N THR A 124 0.28 -1.09 16.02
CA THR A 124 -1.00 -1.27 15.32
C THR A 124 -1.37 -0.06 14.47
N LYS A 125 -0.62 1.04 14.61
CA LYS A 125 -0.90 2.34 13.97
C LYS A 125 0.38 3.16 13.83
N VAL A 126 0.49 3.92 12.75
CA VAL A 126 1.54 4.92 12.52
C VAL A 126 0.92 6.27 12.16
N THR A 127 1.57 7.36 12.57
CA THR A 127 1.19 8.72 12.21
C THR A 127 2.24 9.27 11.24
N VAL A 128 1.79 9.72 10.07
CA VAL A 128 2.65 10.25 9.00
C VAL A 128 2.30 11.71 8.75
N GLY A 129 3.28 12.59 8.86
CA GLY A 129 3.19 14.00 8.54
C GLY A 129 3.82 14.34 7.17
N GLU A 130 4.13 15.62 6.97
CA GLU A 130 4.73 16.14 5.73
C GLU A 130 6.18 15.68 5.49
N LYS A 131 6.84 15.12 6.50
CA LYS A 131 8.17 14.51 6.33
C LYS A 131 8.02 13.07 5.88
N LYS A 132 8.86 12.67 4.92
CA LYS A 132 8.92 11.29 4.46
C LYS A 132 9.34 10.37 5.60
N VAL A 133 8.57 9.32 5.81
CA VAL A 133 8.89 8.26 6.76
C VAL A 133 8.89 6.91 6.06
N THR A 134 9.65 5.97 6.59
CA THR A 134 9.61 4.57 6.15
C THR A 134 8.79 3.77 7.15
N VAL A 135 7.73 3.18 6.65
CA VAL A 135 6.83 2.30 7.40
C VAL A 135 7.19 0.86 7.08
N ILE A 136 7.26 0.01 8.10
CA ILE A 136 7.36 -1.45 7.96
C ILE A 136 5.99 -2.08 8.22
N LEU A 137 5.62 -2.99 7.33
CA LEU A 137 4.44 -3.84 7.42
C LEU A 137 4.95 -5.26 7.53
N ASP A 138 4.61 -5.97 8.58
CA ASP A 138 5.08 -7.33 8.79
C ASP A 138 4.01 -8.27 9.31
N THR A 139 4.22 -9.55 9.06
CA THR A 139 3.37 -10.64 9.55
C THR A 139 4.19 -11.92 9.70
N ASN A 140 3.66 -12.85 10.49
CA ASN A 140 4.18 -14.21 10.58
C ASN A 140 3.20 -15.19 9.92
N VAL A 141 3.73 -16.06 9.07
CA VAL A 141 2.99 -17.13 8.41
C VAL A 141 3.52 -18.48 8.94
N ILE A 142 2.67 -19.22 9.62
CA ILE A 142 3.03 -20.54 10.15
C ILE A 142 3.20 -21.52 8.99
N GLY A 143 4.32 -22.25 8.97
CA GLY A 143 4.61 -23.24 7.92
C GLY A 143 6.03 -23.76 7.99
N GLY A 144 6.28 -24.87 7.31
CA GLY A 144 7.62 -25.46 7.16
C GLY A 144 8.49 -24.70 6.16
N SER A 145 9.77 -25.06 6.12
CA SER A 145 10.77 -24.43 5.24
C SER A 145 10.42 -24.52 3.75
N ASP A 146 9.75 -25.58 3.33
CA ASP A 146 9.49 -25.89 1.92
C ASP A 146 8.22 -25.25 1.35
N ALA A 147 7.38 -24.69 2.22
CA ALA A 147 6.06 -24.13 1.85
C ALA A 147 5.91 -22.65 2.24
N GLY A 148 6.98 -21.89 2.15
CA GLY A 148 6.96 -20.48 2.49
C GLY A 148 6.15 -19.63 1.52
N PRO A 149 5.62 -18.48 1.99
CA PRO A 149 4.88 -17.54 1.17
C PRO A 149 5.74 -17.06 0.00
N GLN A 150 5.13 -17.00 -1.20
CA GLN A 150 5.84 -16.73 -2.45
C GLN A 150 5.61 -15.34 -2.98
N LYS A 151 4.44 -14.76 -2.74
CA LYS A 151 3.99 -13.53 -3.38
C LYS A 151 3.49 -12.52 -2.38
N LEU A 152 3.72 -11.24 -2.68
CA LEU A 152 3.28 -10.12 -1.85
C LEU A 152 2.72 -9.00 -2.72
N MET A 153 1.70 -8.33 -2.21
CA MET A 153 1.16 -7.08 -2.75
C MET A 153 0.99 -6.09 -1.60
N GLY A 154 1.42 -4.85 -1.78
CA GLY A 154 1.17 -3.75 -0.86
C GLY A 154 -0.12 -3.02 -1.20
N VAL A 155 -0.90 -2.61 -0.20
CA VAL A 155 -2.18 -1.93 -0.36
C VAL A 155 -2.28 -0.75 0.59
N LEU A 156 -2.61 0.43 0.06
CA LEU A 156 -3.10 1.58 0.79
C LEU A 156 -4.57 1.80 0.42
N ASN A 157 -5.45 1.84 1.40
CA ASN A 157 -6.86 2.22 1.24
C ASN A 157 -7.24 3.19 2.36
N TYR A 158 -7.19 4.48 2.07
CA TYR A 158 -7.38 5.52 3.07
C TYR A 158 -8.15 6.71 2.48
N LYS A 159 -9.27 7.07 3.10
CA LYS A 159 -10.10 8.26 2.74
C LYS A 159 -10.38 8.38 1.23
N GLY A 160 -10.81 7.28 0.60
CA GLY A 160 -11.15 7.23 -0.82
C GLY A 160 -9.95 7.08 -1.77
N VAL A 161 -8.72 7.06 -1.26
CA VAL A 161 -7.52 6.71 -2.02
C VAL A 161 -7.25 5.22 -1.89
N ASN A 162 -7.14 4.53 -3.03
CA ASN A 162 -6.80 3.11 -3.09
C ASN A 162 -5.58 2.93 -4.01
N VAL A 163 -4.44 2.56 -3.44
CA VAL A 163 -3.21 2.27 -4.18
C VAL A 163 -2.81 0.83 -3.90
N LYS A 164 -2.62 0.03 -4.95
CA LYS A 164 -2.13 -1.34 -4.86
C LYS A 164 -0.85 -1.48 -5.67
N THR A 165 0.08 -2.30 -5.21
CA THR A 165 1.20 -2.69 -6.07
C THR A 165 0.79 -3.82 -7.00
N LYS A 166 1.55 -4.02 -8.08
CA LYS A 166 1.58 -5.32 -8.75
C LYS A 166 2.11 -6.37 -7.76
N VAL A 167 1.76 -7.62 -8.02
CA VAL A 167 2.25 -8.75 -7.21
C VAL A 167 3.76 -8.89 -7.39
N GLN A 168 4.48 -9.02 -6.30
CA GLN A 168 5.93 -9.25 -6.27
C GLN A 168 6.26 -10.62 -5.71
N ASP A 169 7.28 -11.25 -6.26
CA ASP A 169 7.85 -12.46 -5.69
C ASP A 169 8.67 -12.12 -4.45
N LEU A 170 8.41 -12.84 -3.38
CA LEU A 170 9.15 -12.70 -2.12
C LEU A 170 10.54 -13.32 -2.25
N LYS A 171 11.55 -12.55 -1.91
CA LYS A 171 12.94 -13.00 -1.84
C LYS A 171 13.29 -13.48 -0.44
N ASN A 172 14.02 -14.59 -0.36
CA ASN A 172 14.62 -14.99 0.91
C ASN A 172 15.69 -13.97 1.31
N LEU A 173 15.63 -13.48 2.54
CA LEU A 173 16.73 -12.77 3.15
C LEU A 173 17.58 -13.79 3.89
N THR A 174 18.82 -14.00 3.44
CA THR A 174 19.80 -14.76 4.21
C THR A 174 20.42 -13.81 5.21
N LEU A 175 20.19 -14.06 6.48
CA LEU A 175 20.90 -13.34 7.55
C LEU A 175 22.33 -13.89 7.57
N THR A 176 23.26 -13.14 7.05
CA THR A 176 24.71 -13.39 7.19
C THR A 176 25.23 -12.78 8.48
#